data_ef1d4f717400c2517add4b69212523b3
#
_entry.id   ef1d4f717400c2517add4b69212523b3
#
_cell.length_a   1.000
_cell.length_b   1.000
_cell.length_c   1.000
_cell.angle_alpha   90.00
_cell.angle_beta   90.00
_cell.angle_gamma   90.00
#
_symmetry.space_group_name_H-M   'P 1'
#
loop_
_entity.id
_entity.type
_entity.pdbx_description
1 polymer ?
#
loop_
_entity_poly.entity_id
_entity_poly.type
_entity_poly.pdbx_seq_one_letter_code
_entity_poly.pdbx_strand_id
1 'polypeptide(L)'
;MRRLALAAALIAAVALSLSPLTTGTALAQTAPATANRGLTPAEVGAWITGLGGRVGPVQTENGQTFFAVTNAGLTWAVFFYGCEAGVCGEVQFSAVVPGAGATLDKVNAWNRDNRYLKAFHTSAETPTATVQYDVVVLSGGGVAQLADPLAVWLQLLPKFAGEMGYVAP
;
A
#
# COMPACT_ATOMS: atom_id res chain seq x y z
N MET A 1 -68.83 -60.98 2.63
CA MET A 1 -68.33 -62.03 1.74
C MET A 1 -66.81 -61.95 1.79
N ARG A 2 -66.22 -63.05 2.15
CA ARG A 2 -64.78 -63.35 2.27
C ARG A 2 -64.05 -63.12 0.99
N ARG A 3 -62.79 -62.62 1.04
CA ARG A 3 -61.66 -63.32 0.38
C ARG A 3 -60.32 -62.79 0.96
N LEU A 4 -59.61 -63.76 1.54
CA LEU A 4 -58.18 -63.73 1.87
C LEU A 4 -57.34 -63.65 0.58
N ALA A 5 -56.20 -63.06 0.60
CA ALA A 5 -55.02 -63.43 -0.17
C ALA A 5 -53.76 -62.80 0.50
N LEU A 6 -53.02 -63.62 1.08
CA LEU A 6 -51.65 -64.08 0.95
C LEU A 6 -50.56 -63.05 0.96
N ALA A 7 -49.72 -63.19 1.99
CA ALA A 7 -48.43 -62.60 2.17
C ALA A 7 -47.41 -63.16 1.16
N ALA A 8 -46.56 -62.29 0.63
CA ALA A 8 -45.27 -62.64 0.04
C ALA A 8 -44.17 -61.83 0.68
N ALA A 9 -43.37 -62.48 1.51
CA ALA A 9 -42.19 -61.94 2.11
C ALA A 9 -41.05 -61.93 1.08
N LEU A 10 -40.55 -60.75 0.73
CA LEU A 10 -39.33 -60.58 -0.04
C LEU A 10 -38.20 -60.23 0.93
N ILE A 11 -37.28 -61.18 1.13
CA ILE A 11 -36.02 -60.99 1.86
C ILE A 11 -35.07 -60.24 0.94
N ALA A 12 -34.83 -58.97 1.21
CA ALA A 12 -33.78 -58.18 0.55
C ALA A 12 -32.46 -58.39 1.30
N ALA A 13 -31.51 -59.06 0.65
CA ALA A 13 -30.14 -59.18 1.13
C ALA A 13 -29.43 -57.84 1.03
N VAL A 14 -29.10 -57.24 2.15
CA VAL A 14 -28.25 -56.03 2.22
C VAL A 14 -26.80 -56.50 2.08
N ALA A 15 -26.22 -56.26 0.90
CA ALA A 15 -24.78 -56.39 0.68
C ALA A 15 -24.08 -55.17 1.29
N LEU A 16 -23.40 -55.36 2.42
CA LEU A 16 -22.46 -54.38 2.97
C LEU A 16 -21.24 -54.28 2.04
N SER A 17 -21.19 -53.26 1.21
CA SER A 17 -19.98 -52.88 0.48
C SER A 17 -19.02 -52.14 1.46
N LEU A 18 -17.97 -52.83 1.90
CA LEU A 18 -16.83 -52.19 2.55
C LEU A 18 -16.07 -51.36 1.51
N SER A 19 -16.25 -50.05 1.51
CA SER A 19 -15.38 -49.13 0.75
C SER A 19 -14.05 -48.99 1.49
N PRO A 20 -12.89 -49.19 0.84
CA PRO A 20 -11.62 -48.92 1.47
C PRO A 20 -11.49 -47.42 1.71
N LEU A 21 -11.27 -47.01 2.97
CA LEU A 21 -10.87 -45.68 3.33
C LEU A 21 -9.44 -45.45 2.77
N THR A 22 -9.35 -44.81 1.61
CA THR A 22 -8.10 -44.24 1.15
C THR A 22 -7.76 -43.06 2.05
N THR A 23 -6.84 -43.26 3.00
CA THR A 23 -6.18 -42.18 3.74
C THR A 23 -5.36 -41.37 2.73
N GLY A 24 -5.98 -40.37 2.13
CA GLY A 24 -5.29 -39.33 1.37
C GLY A 24 -4.40 -38.57 2.33
N THR A 25 -3.09 -38.77 2.27
CA THR A 25 -2.11 -37.88 2.88
C THR A 25 -2.34 -36.49 2.25
N ALA A 26 -3.00 -35.61 2.98
CA ALA A 26 -3.02 -34.20 2.67
C ALA A 26 -1.57 -33.71 2.71
N LEU A 27 -0.96 -33.53 1.54
CA LEU A 27 0.29 -32.77 1.44
C LEU A 27 -0.05 -31.37 1.94
N ALA A 28 0.38 -31.07 3.17
CA ALA A 28 0.39 -29.72 3.68
C ALA A 28 1.21 -28.90 2.66
N GLN A 29 0.53 -28.12 1.83
CA GLN A 29 1.18 -27.09 1.04
C GLN A 29 1.80 -26.11 2.04
N THR A 30 3.11 -26.27 2.27
CA THR A 30 3.91 -25.26 2.90
C THR A 30 3.81 -24.03 1.99
N ALA A 31 2.96 -23.07 2.36
CA ALA A 31 2.96 -21.75 1.75
C ALA A 31 4.41 -21.26 1.79
N PRO A 32 4.95 -20.73 0.67
CA PRO A 32 6.31 -20.18 0.69
C PRO A 32 6.38 -19.15 1.81
N ALA A 33 7.31 -19.35 2.74
CA ALA A 33 7.45 -18.60 3.98
C ALA A 33 7.96 -17.15 3.78
N THR A 34 7.88 -16.62 2.57
CA THR A 34 8.26 -15.25 2.20
C THR A 34 7.22 -14.61 1.30
N ALA A 35 5.96 -14.60 1.72
CA ALA A 35 5.08 -13.53 1.25
C ALA A 35 5.66 -12.25 1.88
N ASN A 36 6.41 -11.48 1.10
CA ASN A 36 6.96 -10.18 1.51
C ASN A 36 5.86 -9.37 2.18
N ARG A 37 5.96 -9.18 3.48
CA ARG A 37 4.94 -8.48 4.28
C ARG A 37 5.05 -6.96 4.12
N GLY A 38 5.82 -6.50 3.15
CA GLY A 38 6.09 -5.09 2.95
C GLY A 38 7.01 -4.86 1.76
N LEU A 39 7.62 -3.69 1.72
CA LEU A 39 8.54 -3.25 0.68
C LEU A 39 9.86 -2.80 1.30
N THR A 40 10.96 -3.06 0.60
CA THR A 40 12.25 -2.48 0.98
C THR A 40 12.44 -1.11 0.32
N PRO A 41 13.16 -0.16 0.95
CA PRO A 41 13.51 1.12 0.33
C PRO A 41 14.21 0.95 -1.02
N ALA A 42 15.06 -0.07 -1.17
CA ALA A 42 15.78 -0.37 -2.41
C ALA A 42 14.84 -0.75 -3.56
N GLU A 43 13.83 -1.61 -3.31
CA GLU A 43 12.83 -1.99 -4.32
C GLU A 43 12.00 -0.79 -4.78
N VAL A 44 11.54 0.04 -3.83
CA VAL A 44 10.77 1.24 -4.15
C VAL A 44 11.62 2.25 -4.92
N GLY A 45 12.86 2.47 -4.51
CA GLY A 45 13.79 3.37 -5.20
C GLY A 45 14.09 2.91 -6.63
N ALA A 46 14.36 1.62 -6.85
CA ALA A 46 14.60 1.06 -8.17
C ALA A 46 13.36 1.20 -9.07
N TRP A 47 12.17 0.94 -8.52
CA TRP A 47 10.91 1.07 -9.24
C TRP A 47 10.64 2.53 -9.67
N ILE A 48 10.80 3.52 -8.76
CA ILE A 48 10.64 4.95 -9.09
C ILE A 48 11.67 5.39 -10.13
N THR A 49 12.91 4.89 -10.05
CA THR A 49 13.95 5.17 -11.06
C THR A 49 13.54 4.63 -12.43
N GLY A 50 12.96 3.44 -12.49
CA GLY A 50 12.42 2.85 -13.71
C GLY A 50 11.27 3.66 -14.35
N LEU A 51 10.57 4.48 -13.55
CA LEU A 51 9.54 5.42 -13.99
C LEU A 51 10.08 6.83 -14.34
N GLY A 52 11.41 7.01 -14.32
CA GLY A 52 12.08 8.26 -14.70
C GLY A 52 12.30 9.24 -13.53
N GLY A 53 12.01 8.85 -12.30
CA GLY A 53 12.36 9.63 -11.09
C GLY A 53 13.86 9.56 -10.79
N ARG A 54 14.47 10.66 -10.38
CA ARG A 54 15.84 10.66 -9.84
C ARG A 54 15.79 10.42 -8.35
N VAL A 55 16.23 9.23 -7.93
CA VAL A 55 16.21 8.78 -6.55
C VAL A 55 17.58 9.00 -5.90
N GLY A 56 17.61 9.66 -4.75
CA GLY A 56 18.79 9.84 -3.92
C GLY A 56 19.13 8.58 -3.11
N PRO A 57 20.25 8.60 -2.35
CA PRO A 57 20.61 7.47 -1.49
C PRO A 57 19.57 7.30 -0.37
N VAL A 58 19.41 6.05 0.06
CA VAL A 58 18.62 5.73 1.27
C VAL A 58 19.37 6.29 2.48
N GLN A 59 18.65 6.99 3.33
CA GLN A 59 19.14 7.63 4.55
C GLN A 59 18.33 7.14 5.75
N THR A 60 18.95 7.18 6.92
CA THR A 60 18.25 6.95 8.18
C THR A 60 18.67 8.04 9.15
N GLU A 61 17.72 8.88 9.54
CA GLU A 61 17.94 9.99 10.47
C GLU A 61 16.89 9.92 11.59
N ASN A 62 17.34 10.00 12.83
CA ASN A 62 16.48 9.91 14.02
C ASN A 62 15.57 8.67 14.02
N GLY A 63 16.06 7.54 13.48
CA GLY A 63 15.29 6.30 13.36
C GLY A 63 14.32 6.25 12.19
N GLN A 64 14.22 7.34 11.38
CA GLN A 64 13.35 7.41 10.22
C GLN A 64 14.13 7.09 8.95
N THR A 65 13.72 6.06 8.21
CA THR A 65 14.31 5.69 6.92
C THR A 65 13.58 6.38 5.78
N PHE A 66 14.32 6.99 4.86
CA PHE A 66 13.77 7.70 3.71
C PHE A 66 14.78 7.84 2.57
N PHE A 67 14.32 8.31 1.43
CA PHE A 67 15.15 8.87 0.36
C PHE A 67 14.43 10.03 -0.34
N ALA A 68 15.20 10.92 -0.94
CA ALA A 68 14.65 12.01 -1.76
C ALA A 68 14.44 11.56 -3.21
N VAL A 69 13.43 12.12 -3.85
CA VAL A 69 13.14 11.95 -5.27
C VAL A 69 13.01 13.32 -5.92
N THR A 70 13.62 13.49 -7.09
CA THR A 70 13.40 14.67 -7.94
C THR A 70 12.72 14.25 -9.23
N ASN A 71 11.58 14.86 -9.52
CA ASN A 71 10.81 14.62 -10.74
C ASN A 71 10.17 15.94 -11.19
N ALA A 72 10.25 16.25 -12.49
CA ALA A 72 9.64 17.43 -13.09
C ALA A 72 9.91 18.76 -12.34
N GLY A 73 11.14 18.94 -11.83
CA GLY A 73 11.54 20.15 -11.10
C GLY A 73 11.09 20.23 -9.65
N LEU A 74 10.34 19.23 -9.16
CA LEU A 74 9.93 19.14 -7.76
C LEU A 74 10.77 18.08 -7.03
N THR A 75 11.12 18.39 -5.78
CA THR A 75 11.79 17.44 -4.87
C THR A 75 10.83 17.06 -3.75
N TRP A 76 10.73 15.77 -3.49
CA TRP A 76 9.91 15.19 -2.46
C TRP A 76 10.62 13.98 -1.85
N ALA A 77 10.12 13.45 -0.75
CA ALA A 77 10.72 12.32 -0.05
C ALA A 77 9.76 11.13 0.01
N VAL A 78 10.33 9.94 0.05
CA VAL A 78 9.64 8.69 0.38
C VAL A 78 10.12 8.24 1.74
N PHE A 79 9.23 8.22 2.71
CA PHE A 79 9.47 7.72 4.06
C PHE A 79 8.94 6.30 4.22
N PHE A 80 9.59 5.52 5.10
CA PHE A 80 9.26 4.12 5.36
C PHE A 80 8.98 3.91 6.83
N TYR A 81 7.87 3.25 7.16
CA TYR A 81 7.43 3.00 8.53
C TYR A 81 7.11 1.52 8.75
N GLY A 82 7.03 1.13 10.03
CA GLY A 82 6.75 -0.27 10.39
C GLY A 82 7.78 -1.24 9.81
N CYS A 83 9.07 -0.87 9.85
CA CYS A 83 10.14 -1.66 9.24
C CYS A 83 10.67 -2.73 10.20
N GLU A 84 10.66 -3.99 9.75
CA GLU A 84 11.29 -5.13 10.40
C GLU A 84 12.29 -5.79 9.45
N ALA A 85 13.54 -5.95 9.86
CA ALA A 85 14.62 -6.50 9.05
C ALA A 85 14.75 -5.85 7.65
N GLY A 86 14.49 -4.53 7.56
CA GLY A 86 14.59 -3.76 6.32
C GLY A 86 13.37 -3.85 5.38
N VAL A 87 12.32 -4.56 5.78
CA VAL A 87 11.04 -4.63 5.07
C VAL A 87 10.01 -3.81 5.81
N CYS A 88 9.34 -2.88 5.12
CA CYS A 88 8.49 -1.85 5.72
C CYS A 88 7.03 -2.04 5.31
N GLY A 89 6.12 -1.92 6.28
CA GLY A 89 4.67 -2.10 6.09
C GLY A 89 3.94 -0.85 5.61
N GLU A 90 4.59 0.31 5.64
CA GLU A 90 3.98 1.59 5.28
C GLU A 90 4.97 2.46 4.50
N VAL A 91 4.45 3.20 3.53
CA VAL A 91 5.18 4.18 2.73
C VAL A 91 4.45 5.51 2.79
N GLN A 92 5.19 6.61 2.95
CA GLN A 92 4.62 7.96 2.89
C GLN A 92 5.37 8.78 1.84
N PHE A 93 4.63 9.39 0.93
CA PHE A 93 5.15 10.47 0.08
C PHE A 93 4.99 11.80 0.81
N SER A 94 6.04 12.63 0.82
CA SER A 94 6.03 13.89 1.55
C SER A 94 6.81 14.97 0.79
N ALA A 95 6.27 16.18 0.74
CA ALA A 95 6.95 17.34 0.18
C ALA A 95 6.74 18.57 1.06
N VAL A 96 7.77 19.41 1.13
CA VAL A 96 7.74 20.68 1.84
C VAL A 96 7.82 21.82 0.85
N VAL A 97 6.86 22.73 0.91
CA VAL A 97 6.83 23.96 0.11
C VAL A 97 7.09 25.13 1.04
N PRO A 98 8.29 25.75 0.97
CA PRO A 98 8.62 26.91 1.77
C PRO A 98 8.12 28.20 1.14
N GLY A 99 7.93 29.24 1.96
CA GLY A 99 7.70 30.60 1.53
C GLY A 99 6.43 31.25 2.08
N ALA A 100 6.37 32.58 1.95
CA ALA A 100 5.26 33.39 2.47
C ALA A 100 3.90 33.07 1.84
N GLY A 101 3.88 32.41 0.69
CA GLY A 101 2.66 31.92 0.04
C GLY A 101 2.03 30.69 0.73
N ALA A 102 2.80 29.96 1.55
CA ALA A 102 2.35 28.81 2.33
C ALA A 102 1.66 29.28 3.62
N THR A 103 0.38 29.63 3.54
CA THR A 103 -0.40 30.11 4.68
C THR A 103 -1.30 29.03 5.26
N LEU A 104 -1.67 29.17 6.55
CA LEU A 104 -2.59 28.27 7.23
C LEU A 104 -3.94 28.19 6.50
N ASP A 105 -4.46 29.34 6.04
CA ASP A 105 -5.76 29.38 5.34
C ASP A 105 -5.72 28.60 4.03
N LYS A 106 -4.63 28.69 3.25
CA LYS A 106 -4.47 27.90 2.03
C LYS A 106 -4.36 26.40 2.31
N VAL A 107 -3.64 26.02 3.36
CA VAL A 107 -3.52 24.62 3.78
C VAL A 107 -4.89 24.09 4.22
N ASN A 108 -5.67 24.85 4.98
CA ASN A 108 -7.02 24.45 5.37
C ASN A 108 -7.95 24.37 4.17
N ALA A 109 -7.85 25.30 3.21
CA ALA A 109 -8.61 25.23 1.96
C ALA A 109 -8.24 24.00 1.14
N TRP A 110 -6.93 23.71 1.02
CA TRP A 110 -6.46 22.47 0.37
C TRP A 110 -7.09 21.22 0.97
N ASN A 111 -7.03 21.07 2.29
CA ASN A 111 -7.58 19.89 2.98
C ASN A 111 -9.09 19.75 2.85
N ARG A 112 -9.83 20.87 2.74
CA ARG A 112 -11.27 20.87 2.51
C ARG A 112 -11.64 20.49 1.06
N ASP A 113 -10.89 20.99 0.10
CA ASP A 113 -11.27 20.99 -1.32
C ASP A 113 -10.63 19.84 -2.12
N ASN A 114 -9.58 19.19 -1.56
CA ASN A 114 -8.84 18.12 -2.20
C ASN A 114 -8.89 16.83 -1.38
N ARG A 115 -8.90 15.69 -2.09
CA ARG A 115 -8.84 14.36 -1.51
C ARG A 115 -7.40 13.83 -1.53
N TYR A 116 -7.16 12.73 -0.84
CA TYR A 116 -5.94 11.91 -0.80
C TYR A 116 -4.78 12.54 -0.04
N LEU A 117 -4.31 13.71 -0.45
CA LEU A 117 -3.16 14.34 0.17
C LEU A 117 -3.62 15.23 1.32
N LYS A 118 -3.05 14.99 2.50
CA LYS A 118 -3.23 15.86 3.68
C LYS A 118 -2.08 16.86 3.76
N ALA A 119 -2.35 18.05 4.25
CA ALA A 119 -1.34 19.08 4.41
C ALA A 119 -1.38 19.72 5.80
N PHE A 120 -0.25 20.22 6.26
CA PHE A 120 -0.15 21.01 7.47
C PHE A 120 0.80 22.20 7.28
N HIS A 121 0.56 23.25 8.08
CA HIS A 121 1.32 24.47 8.05
C HIS A 121 2.27 24.51 9.25
N THR A 122 3.50 24.94 9.01
CA THR A 122 4.46 25.25 10.08
C THR A 122 4.80 26.73 10.06
N SER A 123 4.44 27.42 11.15
CA SER A 123 4.81 28.82 11.36
C SER A 123 6.22 28.87 11.95
N ALA A 124 7.16 29.38 11.17
CA ALA A 124 8.54 29.63 11.55
C ALA A 124 8.96 30.95 10.91
N GLU A 125 10.23 31.34 11.04
CA GLU A 125 10.77 32.49 10.30
C GLU A 125 10.55 32.38 8.80
N THR A 126 10.69 31.17 8.27
CA THR A 126 10.23 30.82 6.91
C THR A 126 9.03 29.90 7.03
N PRO A 127 7.80 30.38 6.78
CA PRO A 127 6.62 29.53 6.78
C PRO A 127 6.73 28.40 5.76
N THR A 128 6.21 27.21 6.13
CA THR A 128 6.19 26.06 5.22
C THR A 128 4.80 25.42 5.19
N ALA A 129 4.43 24.86 4.05
CA ALA A 129 3.34 23.91 3.92
C ALA A 129 3.92 22.54 3.57
N THR A 130 3.63 21.55 4.40
CA THR A 130 4.01 20.16 4.13
C THR A 130 2.78 19.42 3.65
N VAL A 131 2.92 18.66 2.56
CA VAL A 131 1.88 17.76 2.05
C VAL A 131 2.35 16.33 2.12
N GLN A 132 1.44 15.43 2.48
CA GLN A 132 1.75 14.02 2.70
C GLN A 132 0.67 13.11 2.13
N TYR A 133 1.08 11.90 1.72
CA TYR A 133 0.20 10.82 1.32
C TYR A 133 0.70 9.50 1.91
N ASP A 134 -0.08 8.91 2.79
CA ASP A 134 0.24 7.65 3.47
C ASP A 134 -0.34 6.47 2.68
N VAL A 135 0.47 5.42 2.52
CA VAL A 135 0.11 4.19 1.82
C VAL A 135 0.44 2.99 2.70
N VAL A 136 -0.58 2.23 3.07
CA VAL A 136 -0.42 0.94 3.74
C VAL A 136 -0.04 -0.11 2.70
N VAL A 137 1.05 -0.84 2.95
CA VAL A 137 1.57 -1.87 2.05
C VAL A 137 0.97 -3.22 2.41
N LEU A 138 0.24 -3.81 1.47
CA LEU A 138 -0.37 -5.12 1.64
C LEU A 138 0.62 -6.24 1.32
N SER A 139 0.55 -7.33 2.07
CA SER A 139 1.38 -8.51 1.83
C SER A 139 1.19 -9.06 0.42
N GLY A 140 2.30 -9.33 -0.27
CA GLY A 140 2.30 -9.94 -1.61
C GLY A 140 2.00 -8.99 -2.77
N GLY A 141 1.65 -7.72 -2.51
CA GLY A 141 1.33 -6.75 -3.57
C GLY A 141 2.55 -6.20 -4.31
N GLY A 142 3.75 -6.33 -3.73
CA GLY A 142 4.98 -5.79 -4.31
C GLY A 142 4.89 -4.28 -4.58
N VAL A 143 5.84 -3.73 -5.33
CA VAL A 143 5.88 -2.29 -5.66
C VAL A 143 4.72 -1.85 -6.57
N ALA A 144 4.08 -2.79 -7.28
CA ALA A 144 2.97 -2.48 -8.19
C ALA A 144 1.77 -1.84 -7.45
N GLN A 145 1.58 -2.13 -6.16
CA GLN A 145 0.52 -1.53 -5.35
C GLN A 145 0.70 -0.02 -5.11
N LEU A 146 1.91 0.51 -5.33
CA LEU A 146 2.19 1.94 -5.25
C LEU A 146 1.87 2.69 -6.55
N ALA A 147 1.46 2.02 -7.63
CA ALA A 147 1.26 2.64 -8.94
C ALA A 147 0.17 3.73 -8.90
N ASP A 148 -1.02 3.41 -8.40
CA ASP A 148 -2.10 4.38 -8.27
C ASP A 148 -1.78 5.48 -7.23
N PRO A 149 -1.28 5.18 -6.01
CA PRO A 149 -0.83 6.21 -5.07
C PRO A 149 0.21 7.16 -5.66
N LEU A 150 1.21 6.64 -6.38
CA LEU A 150 2.23 7.48 -7.00
C LEU A 150 1.66 8.35 -8.13
N ALA A 151 0.75 7.80 -8.95
CA ALA A 151 0.08 8.56 -10.00
C ALA A 151 -0.73 9.74 -9.41
N VAL A 152 -1.48 9.50 -8.33
CA VAL A 152 -2.21 10.54 -7.59
C VAL A 152 -1.24 11.57 -7.01
N TRP A 153 -0.13 11.13 -6.40
CA TRP A 153 0.91 12.01 -5.87
C TRP A 153 1.48 12.92 -6.93
N LEU A 154 1.93 12.37 -8.06
CA LEU A 154 2.54 13.11 -9.16
C LEU A 154 1.58 14.08 -9.85
N GLN A 155 0.28 13.81 -9.81
CA GLN A 155 -0.76 14.71 -10.31
C GLN A 155 -1.04 15.87 -9.35
N LEU A 156 -1.13 15.60 -8.06
CA LEU A 156 -1.57 16.57 -7.06
C LEU A 156 -0.43 17.40 -6.46
N LEU A 157 0.80 16.88 -6.40
CA LEU A 157 1.93 17.62 -5.85
C LEU A 157 2.21 18.94 -6.60
N PRO A 158 2.26 19.00 -7.94
CA PRO A 158 2.44 20.27 -8.66
C PRO A 158 1.30 21.25 -8.41
N LYS A 159 0.05 20.76 -8.32
CA LYS A 159 -1.12 21.59 -7.99
C LYS A 159 -0.97 22.20 -6.60
N PHE A 160 -0.64 21.37 -5.59
CA PHE A 160 -0.40 21.85 -4.23
C PHE A 160 0.72 22.90 -4.18
N ALA A 161 1.85 22.61 -4.81
CA ALA A 161 2.99 23.53 -4.84
C ALA A 161 2.60 24.88 -5.45
N GLY A 162 1.88 24.89 -6.56
CA GLY A 162 1.38 26.11 -7.19
C GLY A 162 0.39 26.88 -6.31
N GLU A 163 -0.55 26.21 -5.64
CA GLU A 163 -1.47 26.86 -4.68
C GLU A 163 -0.74 27.48 -3.47
N MET A 164 0.35 26.85 -3.02
CA MET A 164 1.21 27.40 -1.98
C MET A 164 2.16 28.49 -2.46
N GLY A 165 2.14 28.84 -3.75
CA GLY A 165 2.93 29.90 -4.33
C GLY A 165 4.35 29.48 -4.73
N TYR A 166 4.61 28.19 -4.87
CA TYR A 166 5.89 27.70 -5.39
C TYR A 166 5.97 27.94 -6.88
N VAL A 167 7.09 28.54 -7.31
CA VAL A 167 7.45 28.68 -8.73
C VAL A 167 8.68 27.81 -8.95
N ALA A 168 8.57 26.83 -9.82
CA ALA A 168 9.73 26.01 -10.19
C ALA A 168 10.81 26.89 -10.83
N PRO A 169 12.09 26.69 -10.51
CA PRO A 169 13.21 27.43 -11.06
C PRO A 169 13.41 27.17 -12.56
#